data_ebacea553f694d33ef68e694c390a6aa
#
_entry.id   ebacea553f694d33ef68e694c390a6aa
#
_cell.length_a   1.000
_cell.length_b   1.000
_cell.length_c   1.000
_cell.angle_alpha   90.00
_cell.angle_beta   90.00
_cell.angle_gamma   90.00
#
_symmetry.space_group_name_H-M   'P 1'
#
loop_
_entity.id
_entity.type
_entity.pdbx_description
1 polymer ?
#
loop_
_entity_poly.entity_id
_entity_poly.type
_entity_poly.pdbx_seq_one_letter_code
_entity_poly.pdbx_strand_id
1 'polypeptide(L)'
;MNALPKTLLLGLCIALAACQSTQPDTLAKSARLNISEPLLAGLEYAQLLNGDAPWAGADRVQVDDQGLLLLDAAGNSLARHAGRFEGLDHRVDDKGLLLATVERKRQQAMLIGLNAARAWSQPLYLPRTAFAIEGLCLYRDSARNDFLFLLGEEGVGEQWLVGSQGRLLGEARRVRGLSLPPQSAFCQTDDRAGQLYVNEENVGFWRYPADAEAPLQREPVDLRQPFGSLAHAAAGMTMVPGGLLALDSEASVLHLYRQNEAGWQADEVIALDGFDEPERISARRSAEGVELLLADERGLQSARLDWQPPALSQPEPIVSLPAAVETGPVPSLGDAADDPAIWVHPRDPAQSRVLGTDKKGGLVVYDLDGRQVQDLRVGRLNNVDVRNGFRLGSKRVDLAVASNRDHNSLHLFAIDRASGVLSDVGEVATPLSEIYGLCMFQDRQGTTYAIANDKDGTFLQYRLDGRSGQPRGELVRRFKLGSQPE
;
A
#
# COMPACT_ATOMS: atom_id res chain seq x y z
N MET A 1 -47.06 -82.52 -8.16
CA MET A 1 -47.10 -81.78 -9.38
C MET A 1 -47.16 -80.31 -8.95
N ASN A 2 -46.04 -79.72 -8.58
CA ASN A 2 -45.94 -78.32 -8.27
C ASN A 2 -44.52 -77.85 -8.65
N ALA A 3 -44.48 -76.94 -9.60
CA ALA A 3 -43.25 -76.33 -10.11
C ALA A 3 -42.83 -75.17 -9.20
N LEU A 4 -41.58 -75.16 -8.75
CA LEU A 4 -40.90 -74.03 -8.09
C LEU A 4 -40.36 -73.06 -9.14
N PRO A 5 -40.47 -71.76 -8.92
CA PRO A 5 -39.81 -70.80 -9.80
C PRO A 5 -38.35 -70.60 -9.43
N LYS A 6 -37.52 -70.51 -10.45
CA LYS A 6 -36.11 -70.15 -10.38
C LYS A 6 -35.90 -68.68 -10.01
N THR A 7 -35.30 -68.41 -8.88
CA THR A 7 -34.82 -67.14 -8.47
C THR A 7 -33.55 -66.76 -9.24
N LEU A 8 -33.60 -65.69 -9.98
CA LEU A 8 -32.44 -65.05 -10.68
C LEU A 8 -31.64 -64.18 -9.68
N LEU A 9 -30.43 -64.58 -9.31
CA LEU A 9 -29.47 -63.74 -8.56
C LEU A 9 -28.81 -62.78 -9.52
N LEU A 10 -29.16 -61.49 -9.39
CA LEU A 10 -28.47 -60.40 -10.09
C LEU A 10 -27.24 -60.01 -9.25
N GLY A 11 -26.07 -60.39 -9.71
CA GLY A 11 -24.81 -59.95 -9.10
C GLY A 11 -24.50 -58.48 -9.39
N LEU A 12 -24.52 -57.68 -8.34
CA LEU A 12 -24.13 -56.26 -8.38
C LEU A 12 -22.60 -56.19 -8.31
N CYS A 13 -21.93 -56.01 -9.45
CA CYS A 13 -20.51 -55.68 -9.50
C CYS A 13 -20.33 -54.21 -9.10
N ILE A 14 -19.93 -53.93 -7.86
CA ILE A 14 -19.45 -52.62 -7.42
C ILE A 14 -18.03 -52.46 -7.98
N ALA A 15 -17.89 -51.66 -9.03
CA ALA A 15 -16.61 -51.19 -9.50
C ALA A 15 -16.09 -50.16 -8.49
N LEU A 16 -15.13 -50.53 -7.67
CA LEU A 16 -14.27 -49.63 -6.90
C LEU A 16 -13.41 -48.82 -7.90
N ALA A 17 -13.84 -47.62 -8.22
CA ALA A 17 -12.97 -46.66 -8.86
C ALA A 17 -11.92 -46.24 -7.82
N ALA A 18 -10.73 -46.83 -7.91
CA ALA A 18 -9.57 -46.34 -7.22
C ALA A 18 -9.26 -44.93 -7.79
N CYS A 19 -9.44 -43.91 -6.97
CA CYS A 19 -8.82 -42.61 -7.24
C CYS A 19 -7.30 -42.87 -7.23
N GLN A 20 -6.72 -43.01 -8.39
CA GLN A 20 -5.29 -42.82 -8.56
C GLN A 20 -5.06 -41.33 -8.35
N SER A 21 -4.47 -40.97 -7.20
CA SER A 21 -3.82 -39.71 -7.04
C SER A 21 -2.73 -39.64 -8.12
N THR A 22 -2.98 -38.82 -9.14
CA THR A 22 -1.91 -38.37 -10.02
C THR A 22 -0.97 -37.55 -9.15
N GLN A 23 0.13 -38.16 -8.71
CA GLN A 23 1.29 -37.39 -8.28
C GLN A 23 1.59 -36.41 -9.41
N PRO A 24 1.75 -35.12 -9.14
CA PRO A 24 2.27 -34.24 -10.15
C PRO A 24 3.64 -34.75 -10.55
N ASP A 25 3.82 -34.97 -11.84
CA ASP A 25 5.11 -35.30 -12.43
C ASP A 25 6.11 -34.26 -11.92
N THR A 26 7.13 -34.74 -11.24
CA THR A 26 8.31 -34.00 -10.84
C THR A 26 8.94 -33.38 -12.07
N LEU A 27 8.65 -32.14 -12.33
CA LEU A 27 9.39 -31.31 -13.26
C LEU A 27 10.75 -30.99 -12.64
N ALA A 28 11.67 -31.93 -12.79
CA ALA A 28 13.08 -31.69 -12.54
C ALA A 28 13.64 -30.76 -13.62
N LYS A 29 13.59 -29.46 -13.37
CA LYS A 29 14.67 -28.56 -13.78
C LYS A 29 15.10 -27.86 -12.51
N SER A 30 16.05 -28.47 -11.80
CA SER A 30 16.72 -27.80 -10.68
C SER A 30 17.30 -26.49 -11.20
N ALA A 31 16.74 -25.38 -10.74
CA ALA A 31 17.38 -24.09 -10.93
C ALA A 31 18.81 -24.22 -10.37
N ARG A 32 19.80 -23.97 -11.21
CA ARG A 32 21.20 -24.12 -10.78
C ARG A 32 21.56 -22.88 -9.99
N LEU A 33 21.75 -23.04 -8.69
CA LEU A 33 22.36 -22.05 -7.84
C LEU A 33 23.89 -22.27 -7.87
N ASN A 34 24.61 -21.26 -8.35
CA ASN A 34 26.07 -21.26 -8.33
C ASN A 34 26.54 -20.34 -7.22
N ILE A 35 27.10 -20.87 -6.16
CA ILE A 35 27.58 -20.12 -4.98
C ILE A 35 29.05 -19.81 -5.15
N SER A 36 29.44 -18.58 -4.82
CA SER A 36 30.84 -18.13 -4.75
C SER A 36 31.37 -18.20 -3.30
N GLU A 37 32.66 -18.03 -3.15
CA GLU A 37 33.27 -17.86 -1.85
C GLU A 37 32.71 -16.65 -1.09
N PRO A 38 32.73 -16.65 0.27
CA PRO A 38 32.26 -15.54 1.07
C PRO A 38 32.94 -14.22 0.65
N LEU A 39 32.13 -13.20 0.42
CA LEU A 39 32.65 -11.89 0.02
C LEU A 39 33.32 -11.18 1.18
N LEU A 40 32.71 -11.18 2.36
CA LEU A 40 33.21 -10.54 3.56
C LEU A 40 32.63 -11.23 4.80
N ALA A 41 33.49 -11.55 5.76
CA ALA A 41 33.06 -12.10 7.04
C ALA A 41 32.46 -10.99 7.95
N GLY A 42 31.42 -11.34 8.69
CA GLY A 42 30.79 -10.47 9.70
C GLY A 42 29.97 -9.30 9.16
N LEU A 43 29.61 -9.32 7.88
CA LEU A 43 28.65 -8.36 7.30
C LEU A 43 27.25 -8.98 7.21
N GLU A 44 26.27 -8.27 7.73
CA GLU A 44 24.88 -8.72 7.77
C GLU A 44 23.99 -8.00 6.75
N TYR A 45 24.27 -6.72 6.46
CA TYR A 45 23.42 -5.89 5.65
C TYR A 45 24.11 -5.44 4.37
N ALA A 46 23.71 -6.01 3.25
CA ALA A 46 24.09 -5.54 1.93
C ALA A 46 22.97 -5.78 0.93
N GLN A 47 22.87 -4.88 -0.05
CA GLN A 47 21.92 -5.00 -1.14
C GLN A 47 22.60 -4.70 -2.48
N LEU A 48 22.31 -5.54 -3.47
CA LEU A 48 22.62 -5.28 -4.86
C LEU A 48 21.77 -4.13 -5.36
N LEU A 49 22.37 -3.16 -6.04
CA LEU A 49 21.60 -2.06 -6.61
C LEU A 49 20.76 -2.54 -7.80
N ASN A 50 19.47 -2.31 -7.73
CA ASN A 50 18.53 -2.64 -8.78
C ASN A 50 18.54 -1.55 -9.86
N GLY A 51 18.53 -1.96 -11.14
CA GLY A 51 18.48 -1.07 -12.28
C GLY A 51 18.96 -1.77 -13.54
N ASP A 52 18.54 -1.29 -14.72
CA ASP A 52 18.96 -1.85 -16.02
C ASP A 52 20.42 -1.51 -16.38
N ALA A 53 21.05 -0.60 -15.62
CA ALA A 53 22.46 -0.25 -15.73
C ALA A 53 23.03 0.09 -14.35
N PRO A 54 24.37 -0.13 -14.15
CA PRO A 54 25.03 0.26 -12.91
C PRO A 54 24.88 1.76 -12.67
N TRP A 55 24.22 2.14 -11.56
CA TRP A 55 24.06 3.55 -11.22
C TRP A 55 25.42 4.16 -10.83
N ALA A 56 25.92 5.12 -11.61
CA ALA A 56 27.20 5.80 -11.39
C ALA A 56 28.39 4.85 -11.18
N GLY A 57 28.37 3.64 -11.76
CA GLY A 57 29.38 2.59 -11.60
C GLY A 57 29.29 1.84 -10.28
N ALA A 58 28.22 2.04 -9.50
CA ALA A 58 27.99 1.32 -8.26
C ALA A 58 27.35 -0.05 -8.51
N ASP A 59 27.68 -1.00 -7.66
CA ASP A 59 27.23 -2.38 -7.70
C ASP A 59 26.31 -2.71 -6.53
N ARG A 60 26.72 -2.33 -5.32
CA ARG A 60 25.98 -2.63 -4.11
C ARG A 60 26.15 -1.56 -3.04
N VAL A 61 25.24 -1.54 -2.11
CA VAL A 61 25.34 -0.79 -0.86
C VAL A 61 25.40 -1.79 0.29
N GLN A 62 26.19 -1.47 1.31
CA GLN A 62 26.32 -2.28 2.52
C GLN A 62 26.47 -1.41 3.76
N VAL A 63 26.24 -2.02 4.92
CA VAL A 63 26.51 -1.46 6.24
C VAL A 63 27.74 -2.17 6.82
N ASP A 64 28.72 -1.42 7.26
CA ASP A 64 29.83 -1.92 8.05
C ASP A 64 29.91 -1.20 9.42
N ASP A 65 30.93 -1.51 10.23
CA ASP A 65 31.15 -0.91 11.55
C ASP A 65 31.43 0.60 11.51
N GLN A 66 31.73 1.15 10.32
CA GLN A 66 32.01 2.57 10.10
C GLN A 66 30.91 3.34 9.41
N GLY A 67 29.92 2.66 8.83
CA GLY A 67 28.77 3.34 8.22
C GLY A 67 28.14 2.67 7.00
N LEU A 68 27.40 3.47 6.23
CA LEU A 68 26.89 3.11 4.92
C LEU A 68 28.00 3.23 3.88
N LEU A 69 28.16 2.22 3.05
CA LEU A 69 29.21 2.12 2.06
C LEU A 69 28.64 1.77 0.70
N LEU A 70 28.91 2.61 -0.31
CA LEU A 70 28.62 2.32 -1.71
C LEU A 70 29.87 1.73 -2.37
N LEU A 71 29.73 0.60 -3.04
CA LEU A 71 30.84 -0.14 -3.66
C LEU A 71 30.60 -0.33 -5.16
N ASP A 72 31.71 -0.42 -5.91
CA ASP A 72 31.69 -0.92 -7.28
C ASP A 72 31.74 -2.47 -7.32
N ALA A 73 31.66 -3.05 -8.51
CA ALA A 73 31.71 -4.50 -8.71
C ALA A 73 33.04 -5.14 -8.28
N ALA A 74 34.13 -4.36 -8.23
CA ALA A 74 35.43 -4.82 -7.76
C ALA A 74 35.60 -4.70 -6.22
N GLY A 75 34.58 -4.15 -5.52
CA GLY A 75 34.59 -3.94 -4.08
C GLY A 75 35.30 -2.65 -3.64
N ASN A 76 35.62 -1.74 -4.59
CA ASN A 76 36.21 -0.46 -4.22
C ASN A 76 35.14 0.50 -3.68
N SER A 77 35.49 1.26 -2.64
CA SER A 77 34.61 2.27 -2.05
C SER A 77 34.41 3.46 -2.97
N LEU A 78 33.16 3.72 -3.36
CA LEU A 78 32.77 4.87 -4.16
C LEU A 78 32.29 6.04 -3.31
N ALA A 79 31.60 5.77 -2.20
CA ALA A 79 31.11 6.76 -1.25
C ALA A 79 30.90 6.12 0.12
N ARG A 80 31.07 6.92 1.20
CA ARG A 80 30.83 6.48 2.57
C ARG A 80 30.05 7.56 3.33
N HIS A 81 29.06 7.14 4.09
CA HIS A 81 28.39 7.96 5.10
C HIS A 81 28.65 7.37 6.48
N ALA A 82 29.40 8.09 7.31
CA ALA A 82 29.84 7.59 8.62
C ALA A 82 28.68 7.50 9.62
N GLY A 83 28.64 6.42 10.39
CA GLY A 83 27.61 6.20 11.41
C GLY A 83 27.60 4.75 11.89
N ARG A 84 26.59 4.40 12.68
CA ARG A 84 26.28 3.01 13.04
C ARG A 84 24.84 2.73 12.69
N PHE A 85 24.64 1.81 11.77
CA PHE A 85 23.37 1.54 11.16
C PHE A 85 22.99 0.07 11.27
N GLU A 86 21.71 -0.21 11.14
CA GLU A 86 21.13 -1.55 11.04
C GLU A 86 19.93 -1.51 10.09
N GLY A 87 19.67 -2.61 9.40
CA GLY A 87 18.69 -2.62 8.33
C GLY A 87 19.11 -1.77 7.13
N LEU A 88 18.66 -2.14 5.96
CA LEU A 88 19.00 -1.43 4.74
C LEU A 88 17.94 -1.72 3.68
N ASP A 89 17.41 -0.68 3.05
CA ASP A 89 16.69 -0.77 1.79
C ASP A 89 16.99 0.43 0.90
N HIS A 90 16.74 0.30 -0.40
CA HIS A 90 17.11 1.34 -1.35
C HIS A 90 16.13 1.45 -2.51
N ARG A 91 16.15 2.64 -3.15
CA ARG A 91 15.56 2.87 -4.47
C ARG A 91 16.55 3.66 -5.33
N VAL A 92 16.67 3.25 -6.59
CA VAL A 92 17.50 3.94 -7.60
C VAL A 92 16.59 4.53 -8.65
N ASP A 93 16.90 5.76 -9.08
CA ASP A 93 16.26 6.38 -10.25
C ASP A 93 17.24 7.31 -10.98
N ASP A 94 16.73 8.05 -11.96
CA ASP A 94 17.49 9.02 -12.77
C ASP A 94 18.07 10.18 -11.96
N LYS A 95 17.57 10.44 -10.75
CA LYS A 95 18.02 11.52 -9.86
C LYS A 95 19.07 11.07 -8.85
N GLY A 96 19.09 9.79 -8.51
CA GLY A 96 20.03 9.27 -7.56
C GLY A 96 19.64 7.97 -6.87
N LEU A 97 20.31 7.71 -5.77
CA LEU A 97 20.09 6.60 -4.87
C LEU A 97 19.45 7.13 -3.58
N LEU A 98 18.31 6.59 -3.22
CA LEU A 98 17.66 6.78 -1.93
C LEU A 98 17.96 5.56 -1.06
N LEU A 99 18.44 5.78 0.18
CA LEU A 99 18.68 4.75 1.17
C LEU A 99 17.79 4.96 2.39
N ALA A 100 17.29 3.86 2.95
CA ALA A 100 16.63 3.81 4.24
C ALA A 100 17.40 2.85 5.17
N THR A 101 17.57 3.24 6.43
CA THR A 101 18.26 2.47 7.46
C THR A 101 17.80 2.92 8.84
N VAL A 102 18.23 2.21 9.89
CA VAL A 102 18.04 2.63 11.29
C VAL A 102 19.38 3.11 11.85
N GLU A 103 19.41 4.32 12.39
CA GLU A 103 20.59 4.83 13.11
C GLU A 103 20.57 4.33 14.54
N ARG A 104 21.55 3.44 14.90
CA ARG A 104 21.56 2.66 16.16
C ARG A 104 21.57 3.51 17.42
N LYS A 105 22.31 4.61 17.44
CA LYS A 105 22.41 5.46 18.65
C LYS A 105 21.12 6.22 18.92
N ARG A 106 20.41 6.60 17.87
CA ARG A 106 19.15 7.35 17.97
C ARG A 106 17.95 6.45 18.10
N GLN A 107 18.09 5.19 17.65
CA GLN A 107 16.96 4.26 17.48
C GLN A 107 15.87 4.92 16.63
N GLN A 108 16.26 5.45 15.48
CA GLN A 108 15.36 6.15 14.55
C GLN A 108 15.64 5.70 13.13
N ALA A 109 14.59 5.52 12.36
CA ALA A 109 14.73 5.35 10.92
C ALA A 109 15.32 6.62 10.30
N MET A 110 16.25 6.45 9.39
CA MET A 110 16.94 7.49 8.67
C MET A 110 16.87 7.24 7.17
N LEU A 111 16.57 8.28 6.42
CA LEU A 111 16.66 8.28 4.96
C LEU A 111 17.73 9.26 4.52
N ILE A 112 18.47 8.87 3.48
CA ILE A 112 19.52 9.71 2.92
C ILE A 112 19.62 9.48 1.41
N GLY A 113 19.73 10.55 0.66
CA GLY A 113 19.93 10.51 -0.79
C GLY A 113 21.40 10.62 -1.17
N LEU A 114 21.79 10.01 -2.28
CA LEU A 114 23.08 10.17 -2.91
C LEU A 114 22.87 10.52 -4.39
N ASN A 115 23.38 11.66 -4.83
CA ASN A 115 23.24 12.09 -6.22
C ASN A 115 24.33 11.46 -7.13
N ALA A 116 24.22 11.65 -8.43
CA ALA A 116 25.16 11.13 -9.43
C ALA A 116 26.61 11.63 -9.23
N ALA A 117 26.81 12.78 -8.58
CA ALA A 117 28.13 13.29 -8.21
C ALA A 117 28.66 12.67 -6.90
N ARG A 118 27.95 11.67 -6.34
CA ARG A 118 28.25 10.98 -5.08
C ARG A 118 28.26 11.90 -3.87
N ALA A 119 27.48 12.96 -3.90
CA ALA A 119 27.24 13.85 -2.77
C ALA A 119 26.00 13.40 -1.99
N TRP A 120 26.17 13.20 -0.68
CA TRP A 120 25.10 12.87 0.24
C TRP A 120 24.19 14.06 0.48
N SER A 121 22.87 13.82 0.54
CA SER A 121 21.89 14.80 1.00
C SER A 121 22.01 15.01 2.52
N GLN A 122 21.26 15.97 3.03
CA GLN A 122 20.97 15.98 4.47
C GLN A 122 20.11 14.78 4.82
N PRO A 123 20.41 14.06 5.92
CA PRO A 123 19.59 12.95 6.37
C PRO A 123 18.22 13.42 6.86
N LEU A 124 17.17 12.68 6.51
CA LEU A 124 15.84 12.82 7.07
C LEU A 124 15.66 11.75 8.16
N TYR A 125 15.48 12.17 9.40
CA TYR A 125 15.16 11.29 10.52
C TYR A 125 13.67 11.27 10.77
N LEU A 126 13.09 10.08 10.88
CA LEU A 126 11.71 9.95 11.31
C LEU A 126 11.60 10.19 12.83
N PRO A 127 10.44 10.62 13.35
CA PRO A 127 10.16 10.56 14.77
C PRO A 127 10.40 9.16 15.33
N ARG A 128 10.74 9.06 16.61
CA ARG A 128 10.89 7.76 17.28
C ARG A 128 9.55 7.01 17.29
N THR A 129 9.60 5.75 16.92
CA THR A 129 8.46 4.84 17.04
C THR A 129 8.20 4.48 18.50
N ALA A 130 6.99 4.01 18.80
CA ALA A 130 6.66 3.45 20.11
C ALA A 130 7.14 2.00 20.29
N PHE A 131 7.77 1.42 19.25
CA PHE A 131 8.27 0.05 19.21
C PHE A 131 9.71 0.05 18.69
N ALA A 132 10.47 -1.02 18.99
CA ALA A 132 11.76 -1.28 18.38
C ALA A 132 11.57 -1.59 16.88
N ILE A 133 12.41 -1.00 16.03
CA ILE A 133 12.33 -1.25 14.58
C ILE A 133 13.14 -2.50 14.28
N GLU A 134 12.45 -3.59 13.92
CA GLU A 134 13.05 -4.87 13.53
C GLU A 134 13.24 -4.99 12.02
N GLY A 135 12.33 -4.38 11.25
CA GLY A 135 12.39 -4.38 9.79
C GLY A 135 11.99 -3.05 9.18
N LEU A 136 12.51 -2.80 7.98
CA LEU A 136 12.14 -1.63 7.18
C LEU A 136 12.18 -1.94 5.68
N CYS A 137 11.23 -1.34 4.93
CA CYS A 137 11.20 -1.43 3.46
C CYS A 137 10.70 -0.14 2.85
N LEU A 138 11.32 0.25 1.76
CA LEU A 138 10.84 1.32 0.90
C LEU A 138 9.75 0.80 -0.05
N TYR A 139 8.82 1.66 -0.37
CA TYR A 139 7.82 1.45 -1.41
C TYR A 139 7.71 2.71 -2.26
N ARG A 140 7.70 2.56 -3.57
CA ARG A 140 7.47 3.68 -4.49
C ARG A 140 6.17 3.43 -5.27
N ASP A 141 5.21 4.33 -5.13
CA ASP A 141 3.95 4.25 -5.86
C ASP A 141 4.09 4.71 -7.33
N SER A 142 3.02 4.53 -8.10
CA SER A 142 2.97 4.94 -9.51
C SER A 142 3.05 6.46 -9.71
N ALA A 143 2.70 7.26 -8.70
CA ALA A 143 2.83 8.71 -8.69
C ALA A 143 4.25 9.17 -8.29
N ARG A 144 5.18 8.22 -8.06
CA ARG A 144 6.56 8.45 -7.61
C ARG A 144 6.66 9.08 -6.21
N ASN A 145 5.72 8.76 -5.35
CA ASN A 145 5.86 9.00 -3.92
C ASN A 145 6.65 7.86 -3.29
N ASP A 146 7.56 8.19 -2.39
CA ASP A 146 8.35 7.22 -1.65
C ASP A 146 7.78 7.08 -0.24
N PHE A 147 7.46 5.85 0.12
CA PHE A 147 6.99 5.48 1.45
C PHE A 147 8.01 4.58 2.14
N LEU A 148 8.06 4.65 3.46
CA LEU A 148 8.82 3.74 4.30
C LEU A 148 7.87 2.97 5.21
N PHE A 149 7.95 1.65 5.17
CA PHE A 149 7.35 0.75 6.14
C PHE A 149 8.33 0.46 7.26
N LEU A 150 7.87 0.52 8.49
CA LEU A 150 8.61 0.14 9.69
C LEU A 150 7.84 -0.98 10.38
N LEU A 151 8.54 -2.04 10.76
CA LEU A 151 8.00 -3.23 11.41
C LEU A 151 8.54 -3.34 12.83
N GLY A 152 7.69 -3.75 13.77
CA GLY A 152 8.04 -4.11 15.14
C GLY A 152 7.64 -5.54 15.45
N GLU A 153 8.37 -6.20 16.32
CA GLU A 153 8.23 -7.62 16.66
C GLU A 153 6.84 -7.97 17.24
N GLU A 154 6.22 -7.04 17.96
CA GLU A 154 4.92 -7.27 18.59
C GLU A 154 3.71 -7.22 17.62
N GLY A 155 3.96 -7.21 16.32
CA GLY A 155 2.91 -7.17 15.30
C GLY A 155 2.36 -5.77 15.04
N VAL A 156 3.16 -4.77 15.31
CA VAL A 156 2.87 -3.36 15.03
C VAL A 156 3.78 -2.84 13.93
N GLY A 157 3.30 -1.85 13.20
CA GLY A 157 4.12 -1.18 12.19
C GLY A 157 3.58 0.19 11.85
N GLU A 158 4.31 0.90 11.04
CA GLU A 158 3.93 2.22 10.55
C GLU A 158 4.30 2.39 9.09
N GLN A 159 3.48 3.12 8.35
CA GLN A 159 3.78 3.59 7.00
C GLN A 159 3.95 5.09 7.01
N TRP A 160 5.06 5.55 6.42
CA TRP A 160 5.44 6.96 6.37
C TRP A 160 5.65 7.42 4.93
N LEU A 161 5.10 8.54 4.54
CA LEU A 161 5.47 9.25 3.31
C LEU A 161 6.77 10.01 3.57
N VAL A 162 7.81 9.69 2.80
CA VAL A 162 9.18 10.19 3.03
C VAL A 162 9.75 10.96 1.85
N GLY A 163 9.21 10.78 0.66
CA GLY A 163 9.67 11.42 -0.56
C GLY A 163 8.55 11.58 -1.59
N SER A 164 8.76 12.46 -2.55
CA SER A 164 7.90 12.63 -3.70
C SER A 164 8.72 13.09 -4.91
N GLN A 165 8.40 12.56 -6.09
CA GLN A 165 9.05 12.88 -7.36
C GLN A 165 10.59 12.74 -7.33
N GLY A 166 11.09 11.71 -6.59
CA GLY A 166 12.51 11.43 -6.43
C GLY A 166 13.26 12.41 -5.52
N ARG A 167 12.56 13.09 -4.62
CA ARG A 167 13.14 14.00 -3.62
C ARG A 167 12.62 13.66 -2.24
N LEU A 168 13.51 13.63 -1.26
CA LEU A 168 13.12 13.54 0.15
C LEU A 168 12.28 14.77 0.55
N LEU A 169 11.27 14.51 1.37
CA LEU A 169 10.50 15.58 2.03
C LEU A 169 11.38 16.31 3.06
N GLY A 170 11.05 17.55 3.38
CA GLY A 170 11.67 18.27 4.50
C GLY A 170 11.30 17.67 5.85
N GLU A 171 10.15 17.02 5.93
CA GLU A 171 9.62 16.31 7.11
C GLU A 171 8.82 15.10 6.66
N ALA A 172 9.08 13.95 7.27
CA ALA A 172 8.32 12.72 6.99
C ALA A 172 6.91 12.81 7.59
N ARG A 173 5.92 12.23 6.90
CA ARG A 173 4.52 12.24 7.34
C ARG A 173 4.06 10.82 7.61
N ARG A 174 3.59 10.54 8.83
CA ARG A 174 2.95 9.28 9.14
C ARG A 174 1.64 9.19 8.37
N VAL A 175 1.49 8.10 7.61
CA VAL A 175 0.30 7.87 6.78
C VAL A 175 -0.71 7.01 7.53
N ARG A 176 -0.25 5.87 8.08
CA ARG A 176 -1.08 4.96 8.86
C ARG A 176 -0.26 4.12 9.84
N GLY A 177 -0.93 3.60 10.87
CA GLY A 177 -0.46 2.46 11.64
C GLY A 177 -0.84 1.15 10.96
N LEU A 178 -0.04 0.11 11.18
CA LEU A 178 -0.22 -1.21 10.58
C LEU A 178 -0.42 -2.23 11.70
N SER A 179 -1.42 -3.11 11.53
CA SER A 179 -1.54 -4.33 12.31
C SER A 179 -0.90 -5.45 11.50
N LEU A 180 0.28 -5.84 11.90
CA LEU A 180 1.11 -6.86 11.25
C LEU A 180 1.08 -8.17 12.06
N PRO A 181 1.62 -9.28 11.54
CA PRO A 181 1.85 -10.46 12.36
C PRO A 181 2.93 -10.21 13.39
N PRO A 182 2.92 -10.89 14.55
CA PRO A 182 4.04 -10.86 15.48
C PRO A 182 5.28 -11.55 14.87
N GLN A 183 6.45 -11.30 15.44
CA GLN A 183 7.73 -11.86 14.96
C GLN A 183 8.00 -11.54 13.48
N SER A 184 7.69 -10.29 13.07
CA SER A 184 7.94 -9.77 11.74
C SER A 184 9.21 -8.94 11.76
N ALA A 185 10.27 -9.43 11.13
CA ALA A 185 11.57 -8.76 11.04
C ALA A 185 11.98 -8.45 9.59
N PHE A 186 11.34 -9.11 8.61
CA PHE A 186 11.69 -8.97 7.20
C PHE A 186 10.49 -8.52 6.39
N CYS A 187 10.72 -7.57 5.51
CA CYS A 187 9.75 -7.17 4.52
C CYS A 187 10.36 -6.89 3.16
N GLN A 188 9.53 -6.88 2.15
CA GLN A 188 9.86 -6.53 0.78
C GLN A 188 8.64 -5.91 0.10
N THR A 189 8.85 -5.02 -0.86
CA THR A 189 7.75 -4.45 -1.64
C THR A 189 7.88 -4.76 -3.11
N ASP A 190 6.73 -4.88 -3.77
CA ASP A 190 6.61 -4.83 -5.21
C ASP A 190 6.00 -3.47 -5.58
N ASP A 191 6.86 -2.52 -5.98
CA ASP A 191 6.45 -1.17 -6.35
C ASP A 191 5.48 -1.17 -7.54
N ARG A 192 5.59 -2.15 -8.44
CA ARG A 192 4.76 -2.25 -9.63
C ARG A 192 3.36 -2.77 -9.32
N ALA A 193 3.28 -3.78 -8.45
CA ALA A 193 2.01 -4.39 -8.06
C ALA A 193 1.35 -3.69 -6.87
N GLY A 194 2.05 -2.72 -6.21
CA GLY A 194 1.55 -2.05 -5.02
C GLY A 194 1.37 -3.00 -3.85
N GLN A 195 2.34 -3.89 -3.62
CA GLN A 195 2.25 -4.92 -2.59
C GLN A 195 3.39 -4.82 -1.58
N LEU A 196 3.07 -5.09 -0.33
CA LEU A 196 4.00 -5.30 0.78
C LEU A 196 3.99 -6.78 1.16
N TYR A 197 5.15 -7.38 1.28
CA TYR A 197 5.36 -8.75 1.77
C TYR A 197 6.04 -8.67 3.13
N VAL A 198 5.57 -9.49 4.08
CA VAL A 198 6.07 -9.52 5.45
C VAL A 198 6.19 -10.97 5.89
N ASN A 199 7.27 -11.32 6.59
CA ASN A 199 7.39 -12.61 7.25
C ASN A 199 6.61 -12.63 8.58
N GLU A 200 6.17 -13.81 8.98
CA GLU A 200 5.82 -14.19 10.34
C GLU A 200 6.63 -15.44 10.64
N GLU A 201 7.72 -15.28 11.39
CA GLU A 201 8.82 -16.25 11.48
C GLU A 201 8.34 -17.70 11.61
N ASN A 202 7.49 -17.97 12.57
CA ASN A 202 6.98 -19.32 12.86
C ASN A 202 5.72 -19.74 12.09
N VAL A 203 5.24 -18.92 11.14
CA VAL A 203 3.98 -19.15 10.41
C VAL A 203 4.14 -19.13 8.91
N GLY A 204 4.79 -18.11 8.33
CA GLY A 204 4.95 -18.01 6.89
C GLY A 204 5.16 -16.60 6.34
N PHE A 205 4.82 -16.44 5.06
CA PHE A 205 4.91 -15.18 4.35
C PHE A 205 3.53 -14.64 4.00
N TRP A 206 3.34 -13.35 4.24
CA TRP A 206 2.08 -12.66 4.04
C TRP A 206 2.21 -11.53 3.03
N ARG A 207 1.17 -11.30 2.26
CA ARG A 207 1.02 -10.18 1.33
C ARG A 207 -0.03 -9.21 1.85
N TYR A 208 0.24 -7.91 1.71
CA TYR A 208 -0.65 -6.79 2.03
C TYR A 208 -0.67 -5.80 0.87
N PRO A 209 -1.76 -5.03 0.67
CA PRO A 209 -1.72 -3.84 -0.16
C PRO A 209 -0.75 -2.80 0.43
N ALA A 210 0.18 -2.29 -0.40
CA ALA A 210 1.12 -1.25 -0.02
C ALA A 210 0.53 0.16 -0.12
N ASP A 211 -0.55 0.32 -0.88
CA ASP A 211 -1.27 1.58 -1.00
C ASP A 211 -1.80 2.03 0.37
N ALA A 212 -1.55 3.31 0.70
CA ALA A 212 -1.89 3.89 1.99
C ALA A 212 -3.41 3.97 2.25
N GLU A 213 -4.21 3.99 1.21
CA GLU A 213 -5.67 4.07 1.28
C GLU A 213 -6.35 2.70 1.19
N ALA A 214 -5.63 1.66 0.76
CA ALA A 214 -6.18 0.33 0.67
C ALA A 214 -6.45 -0.29 2.06
N PRO A 215 -7.52 -1.09 2.20
CA PRO A 215 -7.77 -1.86 3.43
C PRO A 215 -6.59 -2.76 3.76
N LEU A 216 -6.17 -2.80 5.02
CA LEU A 216 -5.07 -3.65 5.46
C LEU A 216 -5.56 -5.10 5.64
N GLN A 217 -5.72 -5.80 4.51
CA GLN A 217 -6.08 -7.22 4.48
C GLN A 217 -4.86 -8.04 4.08
N ARG A 218 -4.55 -9.08 4.88
CA ARG A 218 -3.45 -9.99 4.58
C ARG A 218 -3.92 -11.22 3.83
N GLU A 219 -3.07 -11.66 2.91
CA GLU A 219 -3.24 -12.91 2.19
C GLU A 219 -1.96 -13.75 2.34
N PRO A 220 -2.05 -15.07 2.51
CA PRO A 220 -0.86 -15.90 2.58
C PRO A 220 -0.19 -16.00 1.21
N VAL A 221 1.14 -15.87 1.18
CA VAL A 221 1.97 -16.27 0.04
C VAL A 221 2.33 -17.76 0.18
N ASP A 222 2.83 -18.14 1.36
CA ASP A 222 3.07 -19.52 1.77
C ASP A 222 3.08 -19.61 3.30
N LEU A 223 2.78 -20.79 3.80
CA LEU A 223 2.69 -21.08 5.22
C LEU A 223 3.55 -22.32 5.58
N ARG A 224 3.80 -22.49 6.86
CA ARG A 224 4.43 -23.72 7.37
C ARG A 224 3.53 -24.93 7.18
N GLN A 225 4.17 -26.06 6.99
CA GLN A 225 3.50 -27.36 6.97
C GLN A 225 2.63 -27.56 8.22
N PRO A 226 1.43 -28.15 8.10
CA PRO A 226 0.87 -28.78 6.90
C PRO A 226 0.04 -27.83 6.03
N PHE A 227 0.01 -26.52 6.28
CA PHE A 227 -0.84 -25.55 5.58
C PHE A 227 -0.19 -24.94 4.33
N GLY A 228 1.11 -25.13 4.17
CA GLY A 228 1.91 -24.66 3.04
C GLY A 228 3.14 -25.54 2.84
N SER A 229 4.20 -24.99 2.23
CA SER A 229 5.42 -25.71 1.86
C SER A 229 6.62 -25.46 2.77
N LEU A 230 6.60 -24.42 3.62
CA LEU A 230 7.71 -24.11 4.53
C LEU A 230 7.88 -25.20 5.60
N ALA A 231 9.13 -25.62 5.84
CA ALA A 231 9.43 -26.62 6.84
C ALA A 231 9.60 -26.02 8.24
N HIS A 232 10.26 -24.86 8.34
CA HIS A 232 10.68 -24.26 9.60
C HIS A 232 10.37 -22.75 9.66
N ALA A 233 11.39 -21.86 9.51
CA ALA A 233 11.30 -20.46 9.84
C ALA A 233 11.28 -19.55 8.59
N ALA A 234 10.23 -18.74 8.44
CA ALA A 234 10.14 -17.72 7.41
C ALA A 234 11.07 -16.55 7.74
N ALA A 235 12.10 -16.31 6.92
CA ALA A 235 13.09 -15.26 7.11
C ALA A 235 13.08 -14.21 5.99
N GLY A 236 14.22 -13.81 5.48
CA GLY A 236 14.37 -12.79 4.45
C GLY A 236 13.78 -13.19 3.10
N MET A 237 13.36 -12.18 2.36
CA MET A 237 12.79 -12.34 1.02
C MET A 237 13.24 -11.24 0.08
N THR A 238 13.16 -11.49 -1.22
CA THR A 238 13.47 -10.50 -2.25
C THR A 238 12.64 -10.71 -3.50
N MET A 239 12.27 -9.60 -4.16
CA MET A 239 11.54 -9.64 -5.41
C MET A 239 12.46 -9.88 -6.59
N VAL A 240 12.00 -10.70 -7.52
CA VAL A 240 12.58 -10.86 -8.85
C VAL A 240 11.50 -10.64 -9.91
N PRO A 241 11.82 -10.32 -11.15
CA PRO A 241 10.80 -10.11 -12.17
C PRO A 241 9.82 -11.28 -12.28
N GLY A 242 8.56 -11.06 -11.90
CA GLY A 242 7.49 -12.07 -11.91
C GLY A 242 7.60 -13.16 -10.85
N GLY A 243 8.37 -12.93 -9.78
CA GLY A 243 8.53 -13.89 -8.70
C GLY A 243 8.99 -13.30 -7.38
N LEU A 244 8.91 -14.13 -6.36
CA LEU A 244 9.43 -13.88 -5.01
C LEU A 244 10.39 -15.01 -4.64
N LEU A 245 11.54 -14.66 -4.10
CA LEU A 245 12.49 -15.58 -3.49
C LEU A 245 12.41 -15.39 -1.98
N ALA A 246 12.28 -16.47 -1.22
CA ALA A 246 12.14 -16.40 0.23
C ALA A 246 12.93 -17.51 0.93
N LEU A 247 13.51 -17.18 2.06
CA LEU A 247 14.34 -18.09 2.85
C LEU A 247 13.51 -18.80 3.92
N ASP A 248 13.66 -20.14 3.99
CA ASP A 248 13.38 -20.92 5.18
C ASP A 248 14.75 -21.14 5.87
N SER A 249 15.07 -20.27 6.82
CA SER A 249 16.43 -20.12 7.34
C SER A 249 16.91 -21.37 8.08
N GLU A 250 16.12 -21.90 9.01
CA GLU A 250 16.46 -23.11 9.78
C GLU A 250 16.59 -24.35 8.89
N ALA A 251 15.86 -24.40 7.77
CA ALA A 251 16.00 -25.48 6.79
C ALA A 251 17.17 -25.25 5.84
N SER A 252 17.77 -24.06 5.83
CA SER A 252 18.78 -23.61 4.86
C SER A 252 18.35 -23.87 3.42
N VAL A 253 17.13 -23.44 3.06
CA VAL A 253 16.59 -23.55 1.70
C VAL A 253 16.03 -22.24 1.19
N LEU A 254 16.05 -22.09 -0.14
CA LEU A 254 15.47 -20.98 -0.87
C LEU A 254 14.20 -21.46 -1.59
N HIS A 255 13.07 -20.88 -1.23
CA HIS A 255 11.80 -21.08 -1.92
C HIS A 255 11.65 -20.10 -3.06
N LEU A 256 11.24 -20.58 -4.22
CA LEU A 256 10.93 -19.82 -5.41
C LEU A 256 9.42 -19.81 -5.63
N TYR A 257 8.84 -18.62 -5.73
CA TYR A 257 7.43 -18.45 -6.02
C TYR A 257 7.25 -17.69 -7.33
N ARG A 258 6.30 -18.12 -8.16
CA ARG A 258 5.86 -17.40 -9.35
C ARG A 258 4.48 -16.81 -9.15
N GLN A 259 4.30 -15.61 -9.67
CA GLN A 259 2.99 -14.98 -9.71
C GLN A 259 2.27 -15.37 -10.99
N ASN A 260 1.02 -15.80 -10.89
CA ASN A 260 0.10 -16.06 -11.99
C ASN A 260 -1.28 -15.41 -11.69
N GLU A 261 -2.26 -15.61 -12.58
CA GLU A 261 -3.61 -15.06 -12.43
C GLU A 261 -4.34 -15.56 -11.17
N ALA A 262 -4.00 -16.75 -10.66
CA ALA A 262 -4.59 -17.32 -9.46
C ALA A 262 -3.89 -16.89 -8.16
N GLY A 263 -2.78 -16.14 -8.25
CA GLY A 263 -1.98 -15.68 -7.12
C GLY A 263 -0.56 -16.24 -7.12
N TRP A 264 0.01 -16.44 -5.94
CA TRP A 264 1.34 -17.01 -5.76
C TRP A 264 1.31 -18.53 -5.84
N GLN A 265 2.26 -19.09 -6.55
CA GLN A 265 2.46 -20.55 -6.68
C GLN A 265 3.91 -20.88 -6.36
N ALA A 266 4.11 -21.85 -5.45
CA ALA A 266 5.42 -22.44 -5.24
C ALA A 266 5.91 -23.11 -6.53
N ASP A 267 7.11 -22.74 -6.97
CA ASP A 267 7.73 -23.23 -8.20
C ASP A 267 8.79 -24.28 -7.88
N GLU A 268 9.75 -23.92 -7.03
CA GLU A 268 10.89 -24.78 -6.69
C GLU A 268 11.42 -24.47 -5.29
N VAL A 269 12.10 -25.45 -4.70
CA VAL A 269 12.85 -25.30 -3.45
C VAL A 269 14.29 -25.73 -3.71
N ILE A 270 15.25 -24.86 -3.38
CA ILE A 270 16.68 -25.05 -3.62
C ILE A 270 17.39 -25.16 -2.28
N ALA A 271 18.14 -26.24 -2.08
CA ALA A 271 19.03 -26.36 -0.92
C ALA A 271 20.19 -25.35 -1.01
N LEU A 272 20.46 -24.67 0.08
CA LEU A 272 21.56 -23.70 0.24
C LEU A 272 22.74 -24.39 0.91
N ASP A 273 23.30 -25.40 0.23
CA ASP A 273 24.46 -26.16 0.72
C ASP A 273 25.63 -25.19 0.99
N GLY A 274 26.16 -25.26 2.20
CA GLY A 274 27.26 -24.38 2.61
C GLY A 274 26.86 -23.10 3.31
N PHE A 275 25.55 -22.80 3.44
CA PHE A 275 25.03 -21.76 4.33
C PHE A 275 24.61 -22.33 5.68
N ASP A 276 24.62 -21.49 6.70
CA ASP A 276 24.24 -21.81 8.06
C ASP A 276 23.13 -20.84 8.50
N GLU A 277 21.88 -21.29 8.43
CA GLU A 277 20.68 -20.51 8.74
C GLU A 277 20.67 -19.13 8.04
N PRO A 278 20.69 -19.04 6.70
CA PRO A 278 20.74 -17.77 6.01
C PRO A 278 19.45 -16.98 6.24
N GLU A 279 19.58 -15.75 6.73
CA GLU A 279 18.41 -14.92 7.07
C GLU A 279 18.16 -13.80 6.07
N ARG A 280 19.15 -13.31 5.34
CA ARG A 280 19.00 -12.15 4.46
C ARG A 280 19.35 -12.48 3.02
N ILE A 281 18.58 -11.93 2.12
CA ILE A 281 18.72 -12.10 0.69
C ILE A 281 18.51 -10.78 -0.04
N SER A 282 19.33 -10.51 -1.03
CA SER A 282 19.12 -9.44 -2.02
C SER A 282 19.30 -9.99 -3.41
N ALA A 283 18.52 -9.50 -4.37
CA ALA A 283 18.57 -9.96 -5.74
C ALA A 283 18.65 -8.80 -6.73
N ARG A 284 19.34 -9.06 -7.83
CA ARG A 284 19.39 -8.15 -9.00
C ARG A 284 19.26 -8.94 -10.28
N ARG A 285 18.47 -8.46 -11.23
CA ARG A 285 18.41 -9.02 -12.57
C ARG A 285 19.75 -8.86 -13.29
N SER A 286 20.19 -9.91 -13.95
CA SER A 286 21.34 -9.90 -14.86
C SER A 286 20.95 -10.37 -16.27
N ALA A 287 21.86 -10.31 -17.22
CA ALA A 287 21.62 -10.80 -18.58
C ALA A 287 21.41 -12.33 -18.63
N GLU A 288 21.92 -13.05 -17.65
CA GLU A 288 21.97 -14.52 -17.60
C GLU A 288 21.08 -15.12 -16.48
N GLY A 289 20.20 -14.30 -15.87
CA GLY A 289 19.35 -14.75 -14.75
C GLY A 289 19.26 -13.72 -13.63
N VAL A 290 19.47 -14.14 -12.40
CA VAL A 290 19.43 -13.31 -11.21
C VAL A 290 20.72 -13.47 -10.41
N GLU A 291 21.36 -12.36 -10.07
CA GLU A 291 22.43 -12.31 -9.08
C GLU A 291 21.84 -12.19 -7.70
N LEU A 292 22.39 -12.93 -6.74
CA LEU A 292 21.96 -12.96 -5.35
C LEU A 292 23.12 -12.59 -4.42
N LEU A 293 22.79 -11.89 -3.33
CA LEU A 293 23.59 -11.83 -2.13
C LEU A 293 22.81 -12.49 -1.00
N LEU A 294 23.44 -13.44 -0.32
CA LEU A 294 22.89 -14.15 0.82
C LEU A 294 23.77 -13.88 2.04
N ALA A 295 23.16 -13.65 3.19
CA ALA A 295 23.89 -13.45 4.44
C ALA A 295 23.47 -14.48 5.48
N ASP A 296 24.47 -15.09 6.11
CA ASP A 296 24.37 -15.90 7.32
C ASP A 296 25.31 -15.33 8.41
N GLU A 297 25.42 -15.97 9.58
CA GLU A 297 26.30 -15.52 10.66
C GLU A 297 27.78 -15.40 10.28
N ARG A 298 28.24 -16.11 9.25
CA ARG A 298 29.64 -16.07 8.78
C ARG A 298 29.90 -14.88 7.86
N GLY A 299 28.87 -14.31 7.25
CA GLY A 299 28.97 -13.14 6.38
C GLY A 299 28.20 -13.27 5.07
N LEU A 300 28.61 -12.49 4.06
CA LEU A 300 27.98 -12.41 2.77
C LEU A 300 28.56 -13.38 1.74
N GLN A 301 27.70 -14.07 1.02
CA GLN A 301 28.06 -14.86 -0.14
C GLN A 301 27.27 -14.42 -1.37
N SER A 302 27.90 -14.39 -2.54
CA SER A 302 27.21 -14.18 -3.79
C SER A 302 26.81 -15.51 -4.43
N ALA A 303 25.68 -15.50 -5.10
CA ALA A 303 25.20 -16.63 -5.87
C ALA A 303 24.55 -16.16 -7.18
N ARG A 304 24.41 -17.06 -8.14
CA ARG A 304 23.66 -16.83 -9.38
C ARG A 304 22.59 -17.87 -9.50
N LEU A 305 21.38 -17.43 -9.79
CA LEU A 305 20.21 -18.24 -10.04
C LEU A 305 19.80 -18.15 -11.53
N ASP A 306 19.64 -19.29 -12.19
CA ASP A 306 19.06 -19.35 -13.53
C ASP A 306 17.55 -19.07 -13.45
N TRP A 307 17.18 -17.80 -13.55
CA TRP A 307 15.79 -17.35 -13.47
C TRP A 307 15.31 -16.86 -14.84
N GLN A 308 14.21 -17.44 -15.30
CA GLN A 308 13.50 -16.97 -16.50
C GLN A 308 12.21 -16.26 -16.06
N PRO A 309 12.11 -14.93 -16.20
CA PRO A 309 10.90 -14.23 -15.85
C PRO A 309 9.73 -14.71 -16.74
N PRO A 310 8.51 -14.83 -16.18
CA PRO A 310 7.34 -15.10 -17.01
C PRO A 310 7.15 -13.94 -18.01
N ALA A 311 6.58 -14.24 -19.18
CA ALA A 311 6.19 -13.21 -20.13
C ALA A 311 5.07 -12.37 -19.48
N LEU A 312 5.42 -11.20 -18.96
CA LEU A 312 4.46 -10.26 -18.40
C LEU A 312 3.77 -9.54 -19.55
N SER A 313 2.44 -9.59 -19.62
CA SER A 313 1.68 -8.68 -20.47
C SER A 313 1.93 -7.26 -19.93
N GLN A 314 2.47 -6.39 -20.78
CA GLN A 314 2.57 -4.99 -20.42
C GLN A 314 1.15 -4.40 -20.47
N PRO A 315 0.67 -3.77 -19.39
CA PRO A 315 -0.59 -3.02 -19.48
C PRO A 315 -0.43 -1.91 -20.52
N GLU A 316 -1.50 -1.63 -21.25
CA GLU A 316 -1.53 -0.51 -22.17
C GLU A 316 -1.16 0.79 -21.43
N PRO A 317 -0.30 1.64 -22.00
CA PRO A 317 0.10 2.86 -21.31
C PRO A 317 -1.11 3.80 -21.17
N ILE A 318 -1.52 4.04 -19.93
CA ILE A 318 -2.53 5.06 -19.61
C ILE A 318 -1.84 6.42 -19.69
N VAL A 319 -2.44 7.34 -20.45
CA VAL A 319 -1.95 8.72 -20.52
C VAL A 319 -2.16 9.37 -19.16
N SER A 320 -1.07 9.68 -18.48
CA SER A 320 -1.09 10.37 -17.19
C SER A 320 -0.77 11.86 -17.39
N LEU A 321 -1.61 12.72 -16.82
CA LEU A 321 -1.34 14.16 -16.73
C LEU A 321 -0.88 14.45 -15.30
N PRO A 322 0.30 15.09 -15.13
CA PRO A 322 0.75 15.47 -13.80
C PRO A 322 -0.18 16.53 -13.19
N ALA A 323 -0.52 16.38 -11.92
CA ALA A 323 -1.27 17.40 -11.18
C ALA A 323 -0.46 18.70 -11.12
N ALA A 324 -1.10 19.83 -11.42
CA ALA A 324 -0.48 21.15 -11.31
C ALA A 324 -0.39 21.59 -9.84
N VAL A 325 -1.36 21.21 -9.02
CA VAL A 325 -1.47 21.48 -7.59
C VAL A 325 -2.05 20.26 -6.89
N GLU A 326 -1.52 19.93 -5.73
CA GLU A 326 -2.07 18.94 -4.81
C GLU A 326 -2.50 19.63 -3.52
N THR A 327 -3.64 19.20 -2.96
CA THR A 327 -4.09 19.70 -1.66
C THR A 327 -3.21 19.14 -0.54
N GLY A 328 -3.08 19.90 0.55
CA GLY A 328 -2.59 19.32 1.80
C GLY A 328 -3.45 18.12 2.21
N PRO A 329 -2.88 17.13 2.94
CA PRO A 329 -3.63 15.97 3.38
C PRO A 329 -4.76 16.35 4.33
N VAL A 330 -5.83 15.54 4.34
CA VAL A 330 -6.85 15.64 5.39
C VAL A 330 -6.22 15.28 6.75
N PRO A 331 -6.76 15.79 7.87
CA PRO A 331 -6.16 15.57 9.18
C PRO A 331 -6.19 14.12 9.69
N SER A 332 -7.12 13.29 9.21
CA SER A 332 -7.21 11.88 9.61
C SER A 332 -6.22 11.02 8.83
N LEU A 333 -5.72 9.95 9.46
CA LEU A 333 -4.73 9.04 8.87
C LEU A 333 -5.37 7.92 8.06
N GLY A 334 -4.61 7.40 7.08
CA GLY A 334 -4.98 6.29 6.22
C GLY A 334 -6.08 6.69 5.23
N ASP A 335 -6.94 5.76 4.87
CA ASP A 335 -8.08 5.96 3.99
C ASP A 335 -9.11 6.91 4.64
N ALA A 336 -8.94 8.22 4.42
CA ALA A 336 -9.71 9.28 5.06
C ALA A 336 -10.20 10.37 4.10
N ALA A 337 -9.40 10.81 3.14
CA ALA A 337 -9.84 11.68 2.07
C ALA A 337 -10.83 10.92 1.17
N ASP A 338 -11.96 11.56 0.82
CA ASP A 338 -13.00 10.88 0.06
C ASP A 338 -13.50 11.76 -1.11
N ASP A 339 -14.62 12.42 -0.96
CA ASP A 339 -15.32 13.09 -2.05
C ASP A 339 -14.98 14.59 -2.12
N PRO A 340 -14.64 15.13 -3.31
CA PRO A 340 -14.38 16.56 -3.48
C PRO A 340 -15.57 17.30 -4.11
N ALA A 341 -15.74 18.56 -3.74
CA ALA A 341 -16.60 19.50 -4.45
C ALA A 341 -15.88 20.82 -4.69
N ILE A 342 -16.24 21.52 -5.76
CA ILE A 342 -15.65 22.82 -6.10
C ILE A 342 -16.70 23.91 -5.94
N TRP A 343 -16.44 24.85 -5.05
CA TRP A 343 -17.17 26.10 -5.01
C TRP A 343 -16.46 27.15 -5.85
N VAL A 344 -17.16 27.65 -6.87
CA VAL A 344 -16.65 28.70 -7.76
C VAL A 344 -17.07 30.06 -7.21
N HIS A 345 -16.10 30.91 -6.89
CA HIS A 345 -16.36 32.27 -6.41
C HIS A 345 -17.08 33.07 -7.50
N PRO A 346 -18.23 33.74 -7.18
CA PRO A 346 -19.13 34.28 -8.19
C PRO A 346 -18.58 35.48 -8.96
N ARG A 347 -17.50 36.09 -8.54
CA ARG A 347 -16.90 37.30 -9.15
C ARG A 347 -15.42 37.15 -9.50
N ASP A 348 -14.68 36.35 -8.74
CA ASP A 348 -13.25 36.16 -8.89
C ASP A 348 -12.91 34.67 -8.78
N PRO A 349 -12.77 33.93 -9.90
CA PRO A 349 -12.48 32.51 -9.89
C PRO A 349 -11.20 32.12 -9.12
N ALA A 350 -10.24 33.04 -8.95
CA ALA A 350 -9.02 32.80 -8.19
C ALA A 350 -9.28 32.62 -6.67
N GLN A 351 -10.44 33.09 -6.18
CA GLN A 351 -10.87 32.93 -4.79
C GLN A 351 -11.79 31.69 -4.57
N SER A 352 -11.90 30.83 -5.56
CA SER A 352 -12.67 29.58 -5.45
C SER A 352 -12.09 28.66 -4.36
N ARG A 353 -12.87 27.68 -3.93
CA ARG A 353 -12.49 26.71 -2.89
C ARG A 353 -12.68 25.28 -3.39
N VAL A 354 -11.78 24.42 -2.96
CA VAL A 354 -11.96 22.98 -3.05
C VAL A 354 -12.41 22.49 -1.67
N LEU A 355 -13.53 21.80 -1.63
CA LEU A 355 -14.06 21.16 -0.44
C LEU A 355 -13.72 19.67 -0.54
N GLY A 356 -13.18 19.10 0.52
CA GLY A 356 -12.87 17.67 0.58
C GLY A 356 -13.44 17.06 1.85
N THR A 357 -14.12 15.94 1.74
CA THR A 357 -14.56 15.22 2.93
C THR A 357 -13.40 14.43 3.55
N ASP A 358 -13.27 14.54 4.87
CA ASP A 358 -12.53 13.60 5.71
C ASP A 358 -13.55 12.62 6.29
N LYS A 359 -13.65 11.42 5.72
CA LYS A 359 -14.66 10.43 6.11
C LYS A 359 -14.47 9.86 7.53
N LYS A 360 -13.46 10.37 8.24
CA LYS A 360 -13.21 10.09 9.66
C LYS A 360 -13.39 11.31 10.56
N GLY A 361 -13.57 12.51 9.98
CA GLY A 361 -13.52 13.74 10.78
C GLY A 361 -14.46 14.87 10.40
N GLY A 362 -14.71 15.15 9.12
CA GLY A 362 -15.52 16.30 8.74
C GLY A 362 -15.31 16.82 7.33
N LEU A 363 -15.33 18.15 7.17
CA LEU A 363 -15.16 18.83 5.90
C LEU A 363 -13.94 19.74 5.95
N VAL A 364 -13.01 19.53 5.04
CA VAL A 364 -11.81 20.35 4.88
C VAL A 364 -11.97 21.26 3.67
N VAL A 365 -11.57 22.52 3.79
CA VAL A 365 -11.65 23.51 2.72
C VAL A 365 -10.25 23.97 2.37
N TYR A 366 -9.95 24.00 1.06
CA TYR A 366 -8.66 24.38 0.51
C TYR A 366 -8.80 25.58 -0.42
N ASP A 367 -7.74 26.37 -0.53
CA ASP A 367 -7.59 27.34 -1.63
C ASP A 367 -7.09 26.64 -2.91
N LEU A 368 -6.98 27.38 -4.02
CA LEU A 368 -6.51 26.82 -5.29
C LEU A 368 -4.99 26.53 -5.33
N ASP A 369 -4.24 26.96 -4.31
CA ASP A 369 -2.84 26.57 -4.12
C ASP A 369 -2.71 25.28 -3.30
N GLY A 370 -3.84 24.64 -2.94
CA GLY A 370 -3.89 23.42 -2.16
C GLY A 370 -3.70 23.59 -0.65
N ARG A 371 -3.68 24.85 -0.15
CA ARG A 371 -3.52 25.13 1.28
C ARG A 371 -4.85 24.99 1.99
N GLN A 372 -4.87 24.28 3.11
CA GLN A 372 -6.03 24.19 3.98
C GLN A 372 -6.36 25.57 4.58
N VAL A 373 -7.60 26.01 4.39
CA VAL A 373 -8.11 27.29 4.91
C VAL A 373 -9.16 27.12 6.00
N GLN A 374 -9.87 25.97 6.03
CA GLN A 374 -10.81 25.63 7.11
C GLN A 374 -10.80 24.11 7.36
N ASP A 375 -11.11 23.73 8.62
CA ASP A 375 -11.35 22.35 9.05
C ASP A 375 -12.62 22.34 9.94
N LEU A 376 -13.69 21.73 9.44
CA LEU A 376 -15.00 21.70 10.08
C LEU A 376 -15.26 20.28 10.63
N ARG A 377 -14.94 20.10 11.91
CA ARG A 377 -15.03 18.79 12.58
C ARG A 377 -16.46 18.50 13.04
N VAL A 378 -17.26 17.91 12.17
CA VAL A 378 -18.68 17.65 12.35
C VAL A 378 -19.07 16.16 12.31
N GLY A 379 -18.09 15.28 12.41
CA GLY A 379 -18.30 13.83 12.31
C GLY A 379 -17.94 13.28 10.94
N ARG A 380 -18.19 12.00 10.72
CA ARG A 380 -17.82 11.25 9.51
C ARG A 380 -18.68 11.68 8.32
N LEU A 381 -18.12 12.50 7.45
CA LEU A 381 -18.76 12.88 6.19
C LEU A 381 -18.27 11.99 5.04
N ASN A 382 -19.19 11.55 4.18
CA ASN A 382 -18.85 10.76 3.00
C ASN A 382 -18.81 11.63 1.74
N ASN A 383 -19.95 11.93 1.11
CA ASN A 383 -20.01 12.79 -0.08
C ASN A 383 -20.30 14.23 0.26
N VAL A 384 -19.89 15.16 -0.61
CA VAL A 384 -20.23 16.58 -0.55
C VAL A 384 -20.57 17.10 -1.94
N ASP A 385 -21.57 17.99 -2.04
CA ASP A 385 -21.88 18.70 -3.28
C ASP A 385 -22.26 20.15 -2.98
N VAL A 386 -22.16 21.03 -3.98
CA VAL A 386 -22.36 22.48 -3.83
C VAL A 386 -23.38 23.01 -4.84
N ARG A 387 -24.31 23.88 -4.37
CA ARG A 387 -25.22 24.65 -5.25
C ARG A 387 -25.23 26.12 -4.86
N ASN A 388 -25.35 26.95 -5.88
CA ASN A 388 -25.25 28.39 -5.72
C ASN A 388 -26.62 29.03 -5.44
N GLY A 389 -26.59 30.16 -4.71
CA GLY A 389 -27.75 31.05 -4.63
C GLY A 389 -28.86 30.62 -3.69
N PHE A 390 -28.58 29.81 -2.69
CA PHE A 390 -29.53 29.37 -1.67
C PHE A 390 -29.95 30.54 -0.75
N ARG A 391 -31.21 30.59 -0.38
CA ARG A 391 -31.76 31.60 0.52
C ARG A 391 -31.74 31.11 1.97
N LEU A 392 -30.97 31.78 2.83
CA LEU A 392 -30.90 31.49 4.25
C LEU A 392 -31.37 32.73 5.04
N GLY A 393 -32.63 32.70 5.50
CA GLY A 393 -33.30 33.87 6.07
C GLY A 393 -33.37 35.00 5.05
N SER A 394 -32.84 36.16 5.39
CA SER A 394 -32.75 37.34 4.51
C SER A 394 -31.50 37.33 3.61
N LYS A 395 -30.52 36.41 3.86
CA LYS A 395 -29.26 36.35 3.13
C LYS A 395 -29.35 35.40 1.93
N ARG A 396 -28.53 35.68 0.90
CA ARG A 396 -28.26 34.77 -0.20
C ARG A 396 -26.87 34.22 -0.03
N VAL A 397 -26.77 32.91 0.20
CA VAL A 397 -25.51 32.16 0.37
C VAL A 397 -25.38 31.14 -0.75
N ASP A 398 -24.25 30.51 -0.89
CA ASP A 398 -24.12 29.24 -1.60
C ASP A 398 -24.15 28.11 -0.57
N LEU A 399 -24.59 26.93 -0.96
CA LEU A 399 -24.85 25.82 -0.03
C LEU A 399 -24.01 24.63 -0.40
N ALA A 400 -23.24 24.14 0.55
CA ALA A 400 -22.67 22.79 0.50
C ALA A 400 -23.51 21.85 1.37
N VAL A 401 -23.74 20.63 0.89
CA VAL A 401 -24.42 19.57 1.64
C VAL A 401 -23.56 18.33 1.59
N ALA A 402 -23.36 17.70 2.75
CA ALA A 402 -22.62 16.46 2.88
C ALA A 402 -23.47 15.38 3.54
N SER A 403 -23.23 14.10 3.22
CA SER A 403 -23.83 12.96 3.93
C SER A 403 -23.05 12.69 5.22
N ASN A 404 -23.71 12.82 6.37
CA ASN A 404 -23.13 12.56 7.69
C ASN A 404 -23.48 11.13 8.14
N ARG A 405 -22.47 10.28 8.22
CA ARG A 405 -22.63 8.86 8.57
C ARG A 405 -22.80 8.60 10.07
N ASP A 406 -22.46 9.56 10.93
CA ASP A 406 -22.65 9.42 12.38
C ASP A 406 -24.11 9.63 12.78
N HIS A 407 -24.81 10.50 12.02
CA HIS A 407 -26.20 10.86 12.33
C HIS A 407 -27.21 10.40 11.28
N ASN A 408 -26.77 9.73 10.20
CA ASN A 408 -27.61 9.41 9.04
C ASN A 408 -28.39 10.64 8.54
N SER A 409 -27.69 11.75 8.34
CA SER A 409 -28.28 13.05 8.03
C SER A 409 -27.64 13.72 6.83
N LEU A 410 -28.33 14.71 6.27
CA LEU A 410 -27.77 15.71 5.37
C LEU A 410 -27.17 16.83 6.24
N HIS A 411 -25.87 17.01 6.23
CA HIS A 411 -25.19 18.08 6.95
C HIS A 411 -24.99 19.28 6.02
N LEU A 412 -25.39 20.49 6.45
CA LEU A 412 -25.49 21.65 5.59
C LEU A 412 -24.49 22.73 6.04
N PHE A 413 -23.80 23.32 5.06
CA PHE A 413 -22.87 24.41 5.27
C PHE A 413 -23.24 25.59 4.36
N ALA A 414 -23.43 26.77 4.95
CA ALA A 414 -23.59 28.00 4.20
C ALA A 414 -22.24 28.56 3.80
N ILE A 415 -22.05 28.86 2.52
CA ILE A 415 -20.83 29.46 1.98
C ILE A 415 -21.08 30.96 1.79
N ASP A 416 -20.33 31.80 2.45
CA ASP A 416 -20.35 33.23 2.24
C ASP A 416 -19.81 33.58 0.86
N ARG A 417 -20.62 34.22 0.04
CA ARG A 417 -20.32 34.49 -1.38
C ARG A 417 -19.23 35.51 -1.63
N ALA A 418 -18.80 36.22 -0.61
CA ALA A 418 -17.73 37.23 -0.72
C ALA A 418 -16.37 36.71 -0.27
N SER A 419 -16.36 35.83 0.74
CA SER A 419 -15.12 35.33 1.35
C SER A 419 -14.83 33.87 1.08
N GLY A 420 -15.85 33.07 0.66
CA GLY A 420 -15.73 31.63 0.56
C GLY A 420 -15.65 30.91 1.90
N VAL A 421 -15.95 31.59 3.00
CA VAL A 421 -15.96 30.99 4.35
C VAL A 421 -17.22 30.14 4.51
N LEU A 422 -17.06 28.92 4.97
CA LEU A 422 -18.14 28.00 5.31
C LEU A 422 -18.55 28.15 6.77
N SER A 423 -19.86 28.05 7.01
CA SER A 423 -20.44 27.99 8.35
C SER A 423 -21.38 26.80 8.42
N ASP A 424 -21.25 25.99 9.47
CA ASP A 424 -22.21 24.95 9.80
C ASP A 424 -23.58 25.60 10.09
N VAL A 425 -24.62 25.14 9.41
CA VAL A 425 -26.00 25.65 9.57
C VAL A 425 -26.98 24.55 9.98
N GLY A 426 -26.47 23.39 10.35
CA GLY A 426 -27.23 22.29 10.92
C GLY A 426 -27.47 21.12 9.96
N GLU A 427 -28.37 20.26 10.36
CA GLU A 427 -28.60 18.99 9.72
C GLU A 427 -30.10 18.76 9.40
N VAL A 428 -30.33 17.97 8.37
CA VAL A 428 -31.65 17.38 8.07
C VAL A 428 -31.55 15.87 8.28
N ALA A 429 -32.20 15.36 9.32
CA ALA A 429 -32.24 13.94 9.61
C ALA A 429 -32.91 13.15 8.49
N THR A 430 -32.40 11.96 8.19
CA THR A 430 -33.00 11.02 7.24
C THR A 430 -33.42 9.73 7.93
N PRO A 431 -34.37 8.97 7.40
CA PRO A 431 -34.73 7.64 7.90
C PRO A 431 -33.81 6.54 7.33
N LEU A 432 -32.67 6.88 6.72
CA LEU A 432 -31.70 5.91 6.22
C LEU A 432 -30.96 5.27 7.39
N SER A 433 -30.57 4.02 7.25
CA SER A 433 -29.81 3.27 8.25
C SER A 433 -28.30 3.39 8.07
N GLU A 434 -27.87 3.50 6.82
CA GLU A 434 -26.46 3.65 6.41
C GLU A 434 -26.38 4.66 5.26
N ILE A 435 -26.55 5.95 5.55
CA ILE A 435 -26.40 6.98 4.53
C ILE A 435 -25.01 6.92 3.90
N TYR A 436 -24.94 6.98 2.57
CA TYR A 436 -23.71 6.85 1.83
C TYR A 436 -23.52 7.98 0.81
N GLY A 437 -23.88 7.76 -0.46
CA GLY A 437 -23.72 8.72 -1.51
C GLY A 437 -24.68 9.91 -1.40
N LEU A 438 -24.26 11.05 -1.93
CA LEU A 438 -25.03 12.27 -1.97
C LEU A 438 -24.74 13.04 -3.26
N CYS A 439 -25.78 13.65 -3.85
CA CYS A 439 -25.65 14.70 -4.83
C CYS A 439 -26.72 15.78 -4.65
N MET A 440 -26.48 16.97 -5.18
CA MET A 440 -27.45 18.05 -5.18
C MET A 440 -27.99 18.32 -6.59
N PHE A 441 -29.21 18.78 -6.65
CA PHE A 441 -29.89 19.19 -7.88
C PHE A 441 -30.56 20.56 -7.66
N GLN A 442 -30.55 21.42 -8.66
CA GLN A 442 -31.29 22.67 -8.65
C GLN A 442 -32.20 22.70 -9.90
N ASP A 443 -33.49 22.90 -9.72
CA ASP A 443 -34.44 22.99 -10.83
C ASP A 443 -34.35 24.36 -11.54
N ARG A 444 -35.08 24.48 -12.64
CA ARG A 444 -35.11 25.73 -13.43
C ARG A 444 -35.74 26.91 -12.69
N GLN A 445 -36.49 26.67 -11.62
CA GLN A 445 -37.10 27.66 -10.74
C GLN A 445 -36.13 28.08 -9.60
N GLY A 446 -34.95 27.46 -9.50
CA GLY A 446 -33.94 27.70 -8.48
C GLY A 446 -34.22 26.97 -7.16
N THR A 447 -35.13 26.01 -7.13
CA THR A 447 -35.37 25.18 -5.95
C THR A 447 -34.21 24.18 -5.79
N THR A 448 -33.67 24.12 -4.61
CA THR A 448 -32.48 23.25 -4.30
C THR A 448 -33.00 21.93 -3.70
N TYR A 449 -32.43 20.84 -4.18
CA TYR A 449 -32.68 19.50 -3.70
C TYR A 449 -31.37 18.81 -3.34
N ALA A 450 -31.42 17.92 -2.34
CA ALA A 450 -30.39 16.93 -2.06
C ALA A 450 -30.96 15.53 -2.27
N ILE A 451 -30.19 14.66 -2.89
CA ILE A 451 -30.53 13.26 -3.12
C ILE A 451 -29.46 12.44 -2.40
N ALA A 452 -29.86 11.65 -1.44
CA ALA A 452 -28.97 10.75 -0.72
C ALA A 452 -29.43 9.30 -0.87
N ASN A 453 -28.50 8.37 -0.84
CA ASN A 453 -28.79 6.95 -0.88
C ASN A 453 -28.32 6.22 0.39
N ASP A 454 -28.99 5.11 0.65
CA ASP A 454 -28.56 4.08 1.57
C ASP A 454 -27.78 3.00 0.80
N LYS A 455 -26.91 2.27 1.46
CA LYS A 455 -26.22 1.13 0.87
C LYS A 455 -27.15 0.00 0.42
N ASP A 456 -28.39 -0.05 0.93
CA ASP A 456 -29.43 -1.00 0.49
C ASP A 456 -30.06 -0.66 -0.86
N GLY A 457 -29.61 0.43 -1.53
CA GLY A 457 -30.16 0.92 -2.80
C GLY A 457 -31.38 1.82 -2.66
N THR A 458 -31.78 2.22 -1.47
CA THR A 458 -32.86 3.21 -1.24
C THR A 458 -32.32 4.62 -1.49
N PHE A 459 -33.05 5.41 -2.30
CA PHE A 459 -32.76 6.82 -2.57
C PHE A 459 -33.87 7.71 -2.02
N LEU A 460 -33.47 8.83 -1.40
CA LEU A 460 -34.34 9.86 -0.86
C LEU A 460 -33.99 11.21 -1.46
N GLN A 461 -34.95 11.90 -2.03
CA GLN A 461 -34.79 13.25 -2.52
C GLN A 461 -35.50 14.22 -1.59
N TYR A 462 -34.74 15.17 -1.06
CA TYR A 462 -35.21 16.24 -0.18
C TYR A 462 -35.22 17.56 -0.91
N ARG A 463 -36.35 18.30 -0.79
CA ARG A 463 -36.39 19.71 -1.11
C ARG A 463 -35.85 20.51 0.07
N LEU A 464 -34.86 21.37 -0.18
CA LEU A 464 -34.22 22.18 0.85
C LEU A 464 -34.82 23.60 0.87
N ASP A 465 -35.16 24.09 2.05
CA ASP A 465 -35.62 25.46 2.29
C ASP A 465 -34.94 26.07 3.51
N GLY A 466 -34.38 27.27 3.35
CA GLY A 466 -33.71 28.03 4.40
C GLY A 466 -34.36 29.38 4.71
N ARG A 467 -35.53 29.69 4.16
CA ARG A 467 -36.16 31.02 4.28
C ARG A 467 -36.47 31.41 5.73
N SER A 468 -36.66 30.46 6.62
CA SER A 468 -36.83 30.69 8.06
C SER A 468 -35.59 31.12 8.80
N GLY A 469 -34.40 31.11 8.16
CA GLY A 469 -33.09 31.32 8.76
C GLY A 469 -32.42 30.02 9.26
N GLN A 470 -33.16 28.95 9.33
CA GLN A 470 -32.65 27.60 9.58
C GLN A 470 -33.00 26.70 8.41
N PRO A 471 -32.05 25.93 7.84
CA PRO A 471 -32.32 24.99 6.78
C PRO A 471 -33.29 23.89 7.24
N ARG A 472 -34.19 23.51 6.34
CA ARG A 472 -35.13 22.38 6.50
C ARG A 472 -35.14 21.57 5.24
N GLY A 473 -35.37 20.26 5.37
CA GLY A 473 -35.56 19.33 4.28
C GLY A 473 -36.93 18.72 4.31
N GLU A 474 -37.62 18.74 3.18
CA GLU A 474 -38.88 18.00 2.97
C GLU A 474 -38.62 16.84 2.04
N LEU A 475 -38.93 15.61 2.47
CA LEU A 475 -38.82 14.41 1.63
C LEU A 475 -39.91 14.49 0.54
N VAL A 476 -39.50 14.67 -0.71
CA VAL A 476 -40.41 14.82 -1.85
C VAL A 476 -40.46 13.58 -2.75
N ARG A 477 -39.44 12.70 -2.65
CA ARG A 477 -39.42 11.48 -3.44
C ARG A 477 -38.62 10.38 -2.76
N ARG A 478 -39.08 9.13 -2.89
CA ARG A 478 -38.37 7.91 -2.51
C ARG A 478 -38.41 6.93 -3.67
N PHE A 479 -37.25 6.30 -3.96
CA PHE A 479 -37.18 5.22 -4.95
C PHE A 479 -36.08 4.23 -4.56
N LYS A 480 -36.06 3.08 -5.21
CA LYS A 480 -35.05 2.03 -4.95
C LYS A 480 -34.49 1.53 -6.27
N LEU A 481 -33.17 1.34 -6.32
CA LEU A 481 -32.47 0.67 -7.42
C LEU A 481 -32.25 -0.80 -7.07
N GLY A 482 -32.22 -1.65 -8.09
CA GLY A 482 -32.02 -3.10 -7.91
C GLY A 482 -30.58 -3.55 -7.72
N SER A 483 -29.60 -2.64 -7.85
CA SER A 483 -28.18 -2.88 -7.59
C SER A 483 -27.74 -2.08 -6.35
N GLN A 484 -26.77 -2.61 -5.60
CA GLN A 484 -26.12 -1.83 -4.55
C GLN A 484 -25.37 -0.66 -5.21
N PRO A 485 -25.70 0.58 -4.86
CA PRO A 485 -24.88 1.72 -5.28
C PRO A 485 -23.63 1.77 -4.40
N GLU A 486 -22.50 1.57 -5.00
CA GLU A 486 -21.21 1.97 -4.43
C GLU A 486 -20.82 3.35 -4.94
#